data_c3bcd996a29278e3787dac7fff40b44e
#
_entry.id   c3bcd996a29278e3787dac7fff40b44e
#
_cell.length_a   1.000
_cell.length_b   1.000
_cell.length_c   1.000
_cell.angle_alpha   90.00
_cell.angle_beta   90.00
_cell.angle_gamma   90.00
#
_symmetry.space_group_name_H-M   'P 1'
#
loop_
_entity.id
_entity.type
_entity.pdbx_description
1 polymer ?
#
loop_
_entity_poly.entity_id
_entity_poly.type
_entity_poly.pdbx_seq_one_letter_code
_entity_poly.pdbx_strand_id
1 'polypeptide(L)'
;MTLSRSPPGGPITTPAGILSRTLPALAGALAVGCVVSACGSEGKGPAPVKTCVSQTCIETVNVTDSGNPPDADTGRGAVDHEFAIGAYEITVGQYLGFLNSVARVPTSPATKALWVKPMQDTASYVSAGLIARTGSGTDADPFVYTEIPDIALGASSSRRGILNISWFSAARFANWLQNGATAAASTETGAYTLNGATSGVIARNPGALWWIPTEDEWYKAAYYDPTKPGDNKYWEYPTRSDALPTGEAFPGGVNSANYNAAMPELKKITPTGAYTSSVSHYGTYDQAGLLWEWNDAVYQDFEGVPTTRGLRGGSWSLGMINVSKFGPRDYEPTYDDDDTGFRLATTRK
;
A
#
# COMPACT_ATOMS: atom_id res chain seq x y z
N MET A 1 -9.28 53.52 35.00
CA MET A 1 -8.07 54.30 35.31
C MET A 1 -7.04 53.93 34.27
N THR A 2 -6.98 54.80 33.31
CA THR A 2 -5.88 55.59 32.75
C THR A 2 -4.82 54.76 32.05
N LEU A 3 -4.84 54.65 30.72
CA LEU A 3 -4.31 55.48 29.63
C LEU A 3 -2.85 55.94 29.81
N SER A 4 -1.98 55.56 28.84
CA SER A 4 -0.98 56.42 28.22
C SER A 4 -0.17 55.60 27.21
N ARG A 5 -0.38 55.69 25.91
CA ARG A 5 0.07 56.59 24.85
C ARG A 5 1.57 56.53 24.56
N SER A 6 1.81 56.22 23.30
CA SER A 6 3.03 56.38 22.49
C SER A 6 3.49 57.83 22.43
N PRO A 7 4.66 58.17 21.91
CA PRO A 7 4.79 58.56 20.52
C PRO A 7 6.20 58.39 19.87
N PRO A 8 6.48 59.10 18.81
CA PRO A 8 6.74 58.50 17.49
C PRO A 8 8.08 58.97 16.86
N GLY A 9 8.35 58.46 15.71
CA GLY A 9 8.88 59.32 14.65
C GLY A 9 10.32 59.16 14.20
N GLY A 10 10.48 58.97 12.92
CA GLY A 10 11.34 59.75 12.08
C GLY A 10 12.28 58.95 11.14
N PRO A 11 12.31 59.28 9.85
CA PRO A 11 13.00 58.53 8.82
C PRO A 11 14.39 59.11 8.49
N ILE A 12 15.32 58.29 8.00
CA ILE A 12 16.53 58.79 7.30
C ILE A 12 16.91 57.87 6.13
N THR A 13 16.66 58.34 4.96
CA THR A 13 17.39 58.53 3.70
C THR A 13 18.52 57.58 3.31
N THR A 14 18.38 57.09 2.09
CA THR A 14 19.41 56.57 1.19
C THR A 14 20.43 57.61 0.76
N PRO A 15 21.63 57.22 0.26
CA PRO A 15 21.91 57.58 -1.13
C PRO A 15 22.51 56.45 -1.99
N ALA A 16 22.25 56.58 -3.26
CA ALA A 16 22.75 55.82 -4.38
C ALA A 16 24.24 56.18 -4.70
N GLY A 17 24.95 55.21 -5.28
CA GLY A 17 26.26 55.43 -5.86
C GLY A 17 26.59 54.32 -6.87
N ILE A 18 26.39 54.67 -8.14
CA ILE A 18 26.77 53.92 -9.35
C ILE A 18 28.26 54.05 -9.59
N LEU A 19 28.95 52.94 -9.88
CA LEU A 19 30.14 52.99 -10.74
C LEU A 19 30.38 51.61 -11.41
N SER A 20 30.16 51.60 -12.70
CA SER A 20 30.52 50.58 -13.67
C SER A 20 32.04 50.57 -13.92
N ARG A 21 32.66 49.40 -14.01
CA ARG A 21 33.90 49.20 -14.77
C ARG A 21 33.91 47.80 -15.45
N THR A 22 34.12 47.85 -16.72
CA THR A 22 34.23 46.76 -17.68
C THR A 22 35.64 46.13 -17.72
N LEU A 23 35.69 44.79 -17.75
CA LEU A 23 36.53 43.80 -18.44
C LEU A 23 38.09 43.96 -18.48
N PRO A 24 38.86 42.87 -18.56
CA PRO A 24 38.81 41.87 -19.66
C PRO A 24 38.98 40.41 -19.26
N ALA A 25 38.62 39.51 -20.22
CA ALA A 25 38.75 38.08 -20.20
C ALA A 25 40.21 37.61 -20.27
N LEU A 26 40.54 36.59 -19.48
CA LEU A 26 41.70 35.71 -19.76
C LEU A 26 41.20 34.24 -19.66
N ALA A 27 41.28 33.56 -20.76
CA ALA A 27 41.08 32.12 -20.85
C ALA A 27 42.27 31.37 -20.22
N GLY A 28 41.97 30.57 -19.21
CA GLY A 28 42.89 29.63 -18.62
C GLY A 28 42.16 28.33 -18.35
N ALA A 29 42.35 27.32 -19.23
CA ALA A 29 41.86 25.99 -19.04
C ALA A 29 42.63 25.30 -17.88
N LEU A 30 42.03 25.19 -16.72
CA LEU A 30 42.45 24.26 -15.69
C LEU A 30 41.44 23.10 -15.70
N ALA A 31 41.91 21.93 -16.13
CA ALA A 31 41.21 20.67 -15.91
C ALA A 31 41.20 20.37 -14.40
N VAL A 32 40.14 20.74 -13.74
CA VAL A 32 39.85 20.26 -12.38
C VAL A 32 39.18 18.90 -12.55
N GLY A 33 39.93 17.84 -12.26
CA GLY A 33 39.35 16.52 -12.08
C GLY A 33 38.27 16.55 -11.02
N CYS A 34 37.00 16.47 -11.41
CA CYS A 34 35.93 16.13 -10.49
C CYS A 34 36.17 14.75 -9.96
N VAL A 35 36.71 14.66 -8.76
CA VAL A 35 36.51 13.51 -7.88
C VAL A 35 34.99 13.52 -7.61
N VAL A 36 34.26 12.69 -8.36
CA VAL A 36 32.86 12.37 -8.01
C VAL A 36 32.96 11.59 -6.71
N SER A 37 32.89 12.32 -5.59
CA SER A 37 32.55 11.72 -4.31
C SER A 37 31.18 11.10 -4.52
N ALA A 38 31.12 9.77 -4.55
CA ALA A 38 29.88 9.03 -4.52
C ALA A 38 29.19 9.40 -3.19
N CYS A 39 28.36 10.45 -3.21
CA CYS A 39 27.32 10.62 -2.21
C CYS A 39 26.45 9.38 -2.31
N GLY A 40 26.52 8.54 -1.29
CA GLY A 40 25.68 7.38 -1.17
C GLY A 40 24.23 7.79 -1.41
N SER A 41 23.59 7.11 -2.36
CA SER A 41 22.13 7.18 -2.54
C SER A 41 21.51 6.54 -1.30
N GLU A 42 21.21 7.36 -0.30
CA GLU A 42 20.49 6.90 0.86
C GLU A 42 19.12 6.34 0.41
N GLY A 43 19.01 5.02 0.49
CA GLY A 43 17.80 4.34 0.93
C GLY A 43 16.59 4.28 0.02
N LYS A 44 16.63 4.64 -1.26
CA LYS A 44 15.49 4.35 -2.15
C LYS A 44 15.65 2.94 -2.73
N GLY A 45 14.71 2.07 -2.40
CA GLY A 45 14.57 0.79 -3.09
C GLY A 45 14.39 0.96 -4.61
N PRO A 46 14.40 -0.14 -5.39
CA PRO A 46 14.20 -0.07 -6.83
C PRO A 46 12.86 0.61 -7.15
N ALA A 47 12.84 1.41 -8.23
CA ALA A 47 11.63 2.09 -8.65
C ALA A 47 10.58 1.06 -9.11
N PRO A 48 9.31 1.20 -8.70
CA PRO A 48 8.23 0.32 -9.13
C PRO A 48 8.03 0.35 -10.65
N VAL A 49 7.68 -0.80 -11.22
CA VAL A 49 7.34 -0.96 -12.63
C VAL A 49 5.83 -1.12 -12.76
N LYS A 50 5.22 -0.44 -13.74
CA LYS A 50 3.78 -0.60 -14.01
C LYS A 50 3.54 -1.90 -14.78
N THR A 51 2.87 -2.85 -14.15
CA THR A 51 2.39 -4.09 -14.76
C THR A 51 0.91 -3.95 -15.05
N CYS A 52 0.55 -3.89 -16.34
CA CYS A 52 -0.83 -3.61 -16.76
C CYS A 52 -1.53 -4.85 -17.30
N VAL A 53 -2.80 -5.02 -16.93
CA VAL A 53 -3.74 -5.96 -17.54
C VAL A 53 -4.91 -5.12 -18.06
N SER A 54 -5.08 -5.05 -19.38
CA SER A 54 -6.00 -4.12 -20.02
C SER A 54 -5.72 -2.67 -19.57
N GLN A 55 -6.71 -1.99 -18.99
CA GLN A 55 -6.58 -0.62 -18.49
C GLN A 55 -6.19 -0.53 -17.00
N THR A 56 -6.11 -1.67 -16.31
CA THR A 56 -5.73 -1.73 -14.91
C THR A 56 -4.24 -1.95 -14.78
N CYS A 57 -3.54 -0.99 -14.22
CA CYS A 57 -2.11 -1.07 -13.98
C CYS A 57 -1.82 -1.15 -12.48
N ILE A 58 -0.99 -2.10 -12.09
CA ILE A 58 -0.46 -2.25 -10.73
C ILE A 58 1.03 -1.94 -10.78
N GLU A 59 1.49 -1.07 -9.90
CA GLU A 59 2.91 -0.79 -9.72
C GLU A 59 3.51 -1.93 -8.91
N THR A 60 4.49 -2.64 -9.48
CA THR A 60 5.12 -3.82 -8.87
C THR A 60 6.61 -3.65 -8.71
N VAL A 61 7.19 -4.38 -7.77
CA VAL A 61 8.64 -4.51 -7.58
C VAL A 61 9.04 -5.98 -7.65
N ASN A 62 10.24 -6.25 -8.16
CA ASN A 62 10.76 -7.61 -8.22
C ASN A 62 11.33 -8.02 -6.85
N VAL A 63 10.96 -9.21 -6.38
CA VAL A 63 11.52 -9.86 -5.21
C VAL A 63 12.43 -10.97 -5.70
N THR A 64 13.71 -10.73 -5.62
CA THR A 64 14.80 -11.61 -6.05
C THR A 64 15.34 -12.46 -4.91
N ASP A 65 16.58 -12.95 -5.02
CA ASP A 65 17.25 -13.74 -3.98
C ASP A 65 16.50 -15.06 -3.65
N SER A 66 16.10 -15.76 -4.71
CA SER A 66 15.47 -17.09 -4.63
C SER A 66 16.34 -18.05 -3.79
N GLY A 67 15.68 -18.83 -2.92
CA GLY A 67 16.36 -19.77 -2.03
C GLY A 67 16.99 -19.11 -0.77
N ASN A 68 16.56 -17.91 -0.41
CA ASN A 68 16.96 -17.29 0.85
C ASN A 68 16.54 -18.13 2.06
N PRO A 69 17.35 -18.18 3.13
CA PRO A 69 16.96 -18.89 4.35
C PRO A 69 15.78 -18.21 5.05
N PRO A 70 15.01 -18.93 5.86
CA PRO A 70 13.99 -18.32 6.69
C PRO A 70 14.62 -17.39 7.75
N ASP A 71 13.84 -16.45 8.25
CA ASP A 71 14.18 -15.64 9.41
C ASP A 71 14.39 -16.56 10.63
N ALA A 72 15.56 -16.46 11.26
CA ALA A 72 15.91 -17.29 12.40
C ALA A 72 14.98 -17.06 13.62
N ASP A 73 14.37 -15.88 13.72
CA ASP A 73 13.51 -15.53 14.85
C ASP A 73 12.07 -16.04 14.69
N THR A 74 11.60 -16.17 13.45
CA THR A 74 10.18 -16.48 13.17
C THR A 74 9.96 -17.74 12.32
N GLY A 75 11.02 -18.23 11.65
CA GLY A 75 10.96 -19.35 10.74
C GLY A 75 10.24 -19.05 9.40
N ARG A 76 9.99 -17.76 9.09
CA ARG A 76 9.25 -17.31 7.91
C ARG A 76 10.13 -16.64 6.86
N GLY A 77 9.58 -16.43 5.67
CA GLY A 77 10.18 -15.63 4.61
C GLY A 77 11.10 -16.41 3.67
N ALA A 78 11.22 -17.73 3.80
CA ALA A 78 11.97 -18.55 2.84
C ALA A 78 11.15 -18.72 1.55
N VAL A 79 11.68 -18.25 0.42
CA VAL A 79 11.03 -18.36 -0.89
C VAL A 79 12.03 -18.88 -1.91
N ASP A 80 11.67 -19.95 -2.60
CA ASP A 80 12.52 -20.69 -3.54
C ASP A 80 12.41 -20.22 -5.01
N HIS A 81 11.64 -19.18 -5.26
CA HIS A 81 11.40 -18.60 -6.58
C HIS A 81 11.45 -17.08 -6.57
N GLU A 82 11.66 -16.48 -7.73
CA GLU A 82 11.50 -15.05 -7.93
C GLU A 82 10.05 -14.73 -8.28
N PHE A 83 9.58 -13.59 -7.81
CA PHE A 83 8.24 -13.07 -8.11
C PHE A 83 8.27 -11.54 -8.13
N ALA A 84 7.20 -10.93 -8.58
CA ALA A 84 6.95 -9.51 -8.36
C ALA A 84 5.77 -9.34 -7.40
N ILE A 85 5.76 -8.25 -6.65
CA ILE A 85 4.70 -7.92 -5.70
C ILE A 85 4.28 -6.46 -5.87
N GLY A 86 3.02 -6.13 -5.58
CA GLY A 86 2.56 -4.75 -5.53
C GLY A 86 3.48 -3.91 -4.64
N ALA A 87 4.01 -2.81 -5.19
CA ALA A 87 4.76 -1.83 -4.41
C ALA A 87 3.88 -1.23 -3.31
N TYR A 88 2.59 -1.19 -3.55
CA TYR A 88 1.54 -0.66 -2.68
C TYR A 88 0.41 -1.67 -2.55
N GLU A 89 -0.50 -1.43 -1.61
CA GLU A 89 -1.81 -2.08 -1.57
C GLU A 89 -2.60 -1.75 -2.84
N ILE A 90 -3.58 -2.59 -3.17
CA ILE A 90 -4.57 -2.27 -4.22
C ILE A 90 -5.31 -1.00 -3.82
N THR A 91 -5.37 -0.06 -4.76
CA THR A 91 -5.93 1.26 -4.51
C THR A 91 -7.43 1.33 -4.79
N VAL A 92 -8.08 2.33 -4.22
CA VAL A 92 -9.48 2.69 -4.51
C VAL A 92 -9.72 2.81 -6.02
N GLY A 93 -8.81 3.49 -6.76
CA GLY A 93 -8.95 3.65 -8.21
C GLY A 93 -8.92 2.33 -8.97
N GLN A 94 -8.03 1.41 -8.59
CA GLN A 94 -7.94 0.08 -9.19
C GLN A 94 -9.18 -0.77 -8.89
N TYR A 95 -9.62 -0.76 -7.63
CA TYR A 95 -10.81 -1.51 -7.20
C TYR A 95 -12.10 -0.92 -7.78
N LEU A 96 -12.18 0.39 -7.96
CA LEU A 96 -13.28 1.08 -8.64
C LEU A 96 -13.43 0.61 -10.10
N GLY A 97 -12.31 0.47 -10.82
CA GLY A 97 -12.29 -0.12 -12.16
C GLY A 97 -12.85 -1.55 -12.18
N PHE A 98 -12.48 -2.36 -11.20
CA PHE A 98 -12.99 -3.72 -11.01
C PHE A 98 -14.51 -3.73 -10.77
N LEU A 99 -15.02 -2.97 -9.81
CA LEU A 99 -16.46 -2.89 -9.52
C LEU A 99 -17.28 -2.47 -10.74
N ASN A 100 -16.84 -1.43 -11.45
CA ASN A 100 -17.52 -0.95 -12.66
C ASN A 100 -17.41 -1.94 -13.83
N SER A 101 -16.47 -2.89 -13.80
CA SER A 101 -16.39 -3.95 -14.79
C SER A 101 -17.35 -5.11 -14.49
N VAL A 102 -17.42 -5.59 -13.24
CA VAL A 102 -18.03 -6.89 -12.94
C VAL A 102 -19.22 -6.83 -11.98
N ALA A 103 -19.46 -5.70 -11.30
CA ALA A 103 -20.46 -5.61 -10.24
C ALA A 103 -21.64 -4.64 -10.55
N ARG A 104 -21.79 -4.22 -11.79
CA ARG A 104 -22.86 -3.28 -12.17
C ARG A 104 -24.25 -3.89 -12.10
N VAL A 105 -24.39 -5.16 -12.44
CA VAL A 105 -25.62 -5.94 -12.33
C VAL A 105 -25.28 -7.25 -11.60
N PRO A 106 -25.14 -7.22 -10.27
CA PRO A 106 -24.67 -8.37 -9.52
C PRO A 106 -25.76 -9.44 -9.41
N THR A 107 -25.54 -10.59 -10.00
CA THR A 107 -26.53 -11.70 -10.08
C THR A 107 -26.38 -12.74 -8.99
N SER A 108 -25.25 -12.75 -8.26
CA SER A 108 -24.95 -13.73 -7.22
C SER A 108 -24.66 -13.09 -5.86
N PRO A 109 -24.77 -13.82 -4.74
CA PRO A 109 -24.30 -13.34 -3.43
C PRO A 109 -22.82 -12.92 -3.46
N ALA A 110 -22.00 -13.65 -4.19
CA ALA A 110 -20.57 -13.41 -4.32
C ALA A 110 -20.26 -12.05 -4.99
N THR A 111 -20.94 -11.73 -6.10
CA THR A 111 -20.77 -10.42 -6.77
C THR A 111 -21.40 -9.28 -5.99
N LYS A 112 -22.44 -9.53 -5.22
CA LYS A 112 -23.03 -8.53 -4.32
C LYS A 112 -22.10 -8.16 -3.17
N ALA A 113 -21.29 -9.11 -2.70
CA ALA A 113 -20.32 -8.91 -1.61
C ALA A 113 -19.06 -8.13 -2.03
N LEU A 114 -18.85 -7.83 -3.31
CA LEU A 114 -17.71 -7.04 -3.78
C LEU A 114 -17.77 -5.58 -3.34
N TRP A 115 -18.96 -5.06 -3.06
CA TRP A 115 -19.16 -3.75 -2.50
C TRP A 115 -20.02 -3.85 -1.25
N VAL A 116 -19.54 -3.31 -0.15
CA VAL A 116 -20.25 -3.25 1.14
C VAL A 116 -20.56 -1.81 1.51
N LYS A 117 -21.66 -1.63 2.27
CA LYS A 117 -22.12 -0.27 2.63
C LYS A 117 -21.05 0.57 3.35
N PRO A 118 -20.19 0.04 4.24
CA PRO A 118 -19.10 0.79 4.84
C PRO A 118 -18.16 1.48 3.85
N MET A 119 -17.99 0.95 2.63
CA MET A 119 -17.20 1.61 1.58
C MET A 119 -17.75 2.99 1.18
N GLN A 120 -19.02 3.27 1.43
CA GLN A 120 -19.67 4.55 1.17
C GLN A 120 -19.86 5.41 2.43
N ASP A 121 -19.71 4.84 3.62
CA ASP A 121 -20.03 5.52 4.85
C ASP A 121 -19.00 6.61 5.18
N THR A 122 -19.43 7.86 5.12
CA THR A 122 -18.60 9.03 5.45
C THR A 122 -18.77 9.48 6.91
N ALA A 123 -19.70 8.89 7.65
CA ALA A 123 -20.02 9.27 9.03
C ALA A 123 -19.21 8.50 10.06
N SER A 124 -18.56 7.42 9.68
CA SER A 124 -17.66 6.68 10.56
C SER A 124 -16.44 7.52 10.95
N TYR A 125 -16.05 7.48 12.20
CA TYR A 125 -14.81 8.09 12.70
C TYR A 125 -13.56 7.53 12.00
N VAL A 126 -13.72 6.50 11.21
CA VAL A 126 -12.67 5.59 10.80
C VAL A 126 -12.52 5.53 9.29
N SER A 127 -13.61 5.51 8.54
CA SER A 127 -13.58 5.51 7.09
C SER A 127 -14.22 6.78 6.57
N ALA A 128 -13.45 7.62 5.91
CA ALA A 128 -14.01 8.40 4.84
C ALA A 128 -14.52 7.38 3.84
N GLY A 129 -15.82 7.33 3.57
CA GLY A 129 -16.32 6.50 2.47
C GLY A 129 -15.45 6.77 1.24
N LEU A 130 -15.01 5.71 0.58
CA LEU A 130 -14.08 5.82 -0.53
C LEU A 130 -14.78 5.59 -1.88
N ILE A 131 -15.88 4.79 -1.88
CA ILE A 131 -16.61 4.41 -3.08
C ILE A 131 -18.10 4.56 -2.86
N ALA A 132 -18.71 5.55 -3.51
CA ALA A 132 -20.17 5.69 -3.58
C ALA A 132 -20.75 4.74 -4.62
N ARG A 133 -21.98 4.30 -4.38
CA ARG A 133 -22.77 3.48 -5.31
C ARG A 133 -24.14 4.10 -5.54
N THR A 134 -24.52 4.27 -6.79
CA THR A 134 -25.86 4.72 -7.24
C THR A 134 -26.49 3.68 -8.16
N GLY A 135 -27.77 3.83 -8.47
CA GLY A 135 -28.53 2.87 -9.27
C GLY A 135 -29.16 1.76 -8.42
N SER A 136 -29.91 0.88 -9.05
CA SER A 136 -30.62 -0.25 -8.42
C SER A 136 -29.99 -1.61 -8.69
N GLY A 137 -28.97 -1.69 -9.55
CA GLY A 137 -28.28 -2.92 -9.90
C GLY A 137 -29.06 -3.86 -10.82
N THR A 138 -29.97 -3.31 -11.62
CA THR A 138 -30.71 -4.01 -12.65
C THR A 138 -30.20 -3.66 -14.05
N ASP A 139 -30.58 -4.43 -15.07
CA ASP A 139 -30.20 -4.12 -16.46
C ASP A 139 -30.73 -2.74 -16.91
N ALA A 140 -31.89 -2.32 -16.41
CA ALA A 140 -32.47 -1.01 -16.72
C ALA A 140 -31.81 0.15 -15.96
N ASP A 141 -31.25 -0.12 -14.79
CA ASP A 141 -30.61 0.85 -13.91
C ASP A 141 -29.39 0.19 -13.21
N PRO A 142 -28.30 -0.05 -13.95
CA PRO A 142 -27.12 -0.68 -13.40
C PRO A 142 -26.45 0.15 -12.30
N PHE A 143 -25.81 -0.50 -11.35
CA PHE A 143 -24.97 0.21 -10.38
C PHE A 143 -23.86 1.00 -11.09
N VAL A 144 -23.63 2.19 -10.60
CA VAL A 144 -22.48 3.04 -10.94
C VAL A 144 -21.68 3.29 -9.68
N TYR A 145 -20.42 2.93 -9.72
CA TYR A 145 -19.50 3.14 -8.63
C TYR A 145 -18.63 4.35 -8.94
N THR A 146 -18.56 5.28 -8.01
CA THR A 146 -17.77 6.51 -8.14
C THR A 146 -16.91 6.73 -6.93
N GLU A 147 -15.78 7.38 -7.13
CA GLU A 147 -14.91 7.83 -6.06
C GLU A 147 -15.62 8.87 -5.18
N ILE A 148 -15.43 8.77 -3.88
CA ILE A 148 -15.78 9.83 -2.94
C ILE A 148 -14.50 10.66 -2.73
N PRO A 149 -14.47 11.94 -3.16
CA PRO A 149 -13.28 12.78 -3.02
C PRO A 149 -12.85 12.93 -1.56
N ASP A 150 -11.55 13.00 -1.34
CA ASP A 150 -10.98 13.27 -0.04
C ASP A 150 -11.07 14.77 0.27
N ILE A 151 -12.04 15.15 1.09
CA ILE A 151 -12.26 16.54 1.46
C ILE A 151 -11.10 17.07 2.33
N ALA A 152 -10.50 16.23 3.16
CA ALA A 152 -9.44 16.63 4.08
C ALA A 152 -8.12 16.95 3.34
N LEU A 153 -7.83 16.21 2.28
CA LEU A 153 -6.65 16.43 1.44
C LEU A 153 -6.94 17.35 0.24
N GLY A 154 -8.22 17.68 -0.03
CA GLY A 154 -8.60 18.44 -1.23
C GLY A 154 -8.22 17.73 -2.53
N ALA A 155 -8.14 16.39 -2.51
CA ALA A 155 -7.59 15.58 -3.58
C ALA A 155 -8.46 14.34 -3.86
N SER A 156 -8.12 13.61 -4.93
CA SER A 156 -8.68 12.31 -5.25
C SER A 156 -8.33 11.27 -4.18
N SER A 157 -9.29 10.45 -3.79
CA SER A 157 -9.06 9.28 -2.94
C SER A 157 -8.54 8.06 -3.71
N SER A 158 -8.46 8.14 -5.03
CA SER A 158 -8.12 7.01 -5.90
C SER A 158 -6.76 6.38 -5.60
N ARG A 159 -5.84 7.12 -4.99
CA ARG A 159 -4.52 6.61 -4.54
C ARG A 159 -4.50 6.09 -3.10
N ARG A 160 -5.60 6.06 -2.39
CA ARG A 160 -5.66 5.39 -1.08
C ARG A 160 -5.77 3.90 -1.25
N GLY A 161 -5.22 3.12 -0.31
CA GLY A 161 -5.49 1.69 -0.23
C GLY A 161 -6.98 1.41 -0.09
N ILE A 162 -7.49 0.43 -0.81
CA ILE A 162 -8.88 -0.01 -0.66
C ILE A 162 -9.05 -0.76 0.66
N LEU A 163 -10.12 -0.47 1.37
CA LEU A 163 -10.47 -1.07 2.65
C LEU A 163 -11.85 -1.73 2.60
N ASN A 164 -12.24 -2.39 3.67
CA ASN A 164 -13.43 -3.24 3.75
C ASN A 164 -13.39 -4.39 2.73
N ILE A 165 -12.26 -5.04 2.62
CA ILE A 165 -12.01 -6.11 1.65
C ILE A 165 -11.86 -7.45 2.36
N SER A 166 -12.78 -8.38 2.07
CA SER A 166 -12.62 -9.77 2.47
C SER A 166 -11.57 -10.49 1.62
N TRP A 167 -11.02 -11.60 2.12
CA TRP A 167 -10.12 -12.44 1.33
C TRP A 167 -10.79 -12.89 0.02
N PHE A 168 -12.09 -13.21 0.06
CA PHE A 168 -12.85 -13.59 -1.14
C PHE A 168 -12.98 -12.47 -2.16
N SER A 169 -13.10 -11.22 -1.73
CA SER A 169 -13.11 -10.06 -2.62
C SER A 169 -11.74 -9.84 -3.26
N ALA A 170 -10.65 -10.02 -2.49
CA ALA A 170 -9.28 -9.97 -2.99
C ALA A 170 -9.00 -11.11 -4.01
N ALA A 171 -9.45 -12.33 -3.73
CA ALA A 171 -9.31 -13.48 -4.64
C ALA A 171 -10.08 -13.27 -5.96
N ARG A 172 -11.27 -12.65 -5.91
CA ARG A 172 -12.04 -12.29 -7.12
C ARG A 172 -11.37 -11.22 -7.94
N PHE A 173 -10.75 -10.25 -7.29
CA PHE A 173 -9.93 -9.25 -7.97
C PHE A 173 -8.72 -9.89 -8.68
N ALA A 174 -8.03 -10.83 -8.02
CA ALA A 174 -6.94 -11.60 -8.62
C ALA A 174 -7.42 -12.43 -9.83
N ASN A 175 -8.57 -13.13 -9.71
CA ASN A 175 -9.19 -13.84 -10.82
C ASN A 175 -9.51 -12.93 -12.01
N TRP A 176 -10.08 -11.76 -11.74
CA TRP A 176 -10.40 -10.76 -12.77
C TRP A 176 -9.15 -10.31 -13.53
N LEU A 177 -8.04 -10.03 -12.84
CA LEU A 177 -6.75 -9.71 -13.46
C LEU A 177 -6.21 -10.89 -14.27
N GLN A 178 -6.26 -12.11 -13.71
CA GLN A 178 -5.85 -13.36 -14.36
C GLN A 178 -6.55 -13.53 -15.71
N ASN A 179 -7.82 -13.16 -15.79
CA ASN A 179 -8.69 -13.33 -16.96
C ASN A 179 -8.76 -12.11 -17.87
N GLY A 180 -7.82 -11.16 -17.74
CA GLY A 180 -7.66 -10.05 -18.67
C GLY A 180 -8.32 -8.73 -18.26
N ALA A 181 -8.87 -8.63 -17.06
CA ALA A 181 -9.39 -7.38 -16.46
C ALA A 181 -10.46 -6.67 -17.31
N THR A 182 -11.38 -7.44 -17.90
CA THR A 182 -12.49 -6.94 -18.70
C THR A 182 -13.84 -7.18 -18.01
N ALA A 183 -14.92 -6.59 -18.55
CA ALA A 183 -16.28 -6.82 -18.05
C ALA A 183 -16.74 -8.28 -18.21
N ALA A 184 -16.20 -9.03 -19.16
CA ALA A 184 -16.49 -10.45 -19.39
C ALA A 184 -15.54 -11.38 -18.62
N ALA A 185 -14.53 -10.87 -17.92
CA ALA A 185 -13.56 -11.65 -17.19
C ALA A 185 -14.22 -12.35 -15.99
N SER A 186 -13.99 -13.66 -15.86
CA SER A 186 -14.51 -14.42 -14.72
C SER A 186 -13.86 -13.94 -13.42
N THR A 187 -14.67 -13.77 -12.39
CA THR A 187 -14.23 -13.56 -11.01
C THR A 187 -14.20 -14.88 -10.22
N GLU A 188 -14.80 -15.94 -10.76
CA GLU A 188 -15.03 -17.20 -10.04
C GLU A 188 -14.00 -18.29 -10.33
N THR A 189 -13.26 -18.14 -11.43
CA THR A 189 -12.20 -19.06 -11.86
C THR A 189 -10.99 -18.29 -12.36
N GLY A 190 -9.80 -18.87 -12.20
CA GLY A 190 -8.56 -18.24 -12.62
C GLY A 190 -7.43 -18.55 -11.65
N ALA A 191 -6.94 -17.59 -10.91
CA ALA A 191 -5.96 -17.79 -9.84
C ALA A 191 -6.53 -18.68 -8.70
N TYR A 192 -7.84 -18.59 -8.50
CA TYR A 192 -8.59 -19.38 -7.52
C TYR A 192 -9.86 -19.96 -8.16
N THR A 193 -10.25 -21.17 -7.79
CA THR A 193 -11.51 -21.79 -8.19
C THR A 193 -12.55 -21.57 -7.10
N LEU A 194 -13.25 -20.44 -7.18
CA LEU A 194 -14.20 -20.01 -6.15
C LEU A 194 -15.61 -20.56 -6.36
N ASN A 195 -16.10 -20.60 -7.61
CA ASN A 195 -17.42 -21.17 -7.97
C ASN A 195 -18.56 -20.66 -7.10
N GLY A 196 -18.58 -19.37 -6.79
CA GLY A 196 -19.60 -18.76 -5.94
C GLY A 196 -19.33 -18.85 -4.44
N ALA A 197 -18.24 -19.46 -4.00
CA ALA A 197 -17.90 -19.58 -2.58
C ALA A 197 -17.77 -18.20 -1.92
N THR A 198 -18.34 -18.11 -0.74
CA THR A 198 -18.26 -16.94 0.16
C THR A 198 -17.77 -17.32 1.56
N SER A 199 -17.34 -18.54 1.75
CA SER A 199 -16.81 -19.09 3.01
C SER A 199 -15.84 -20.24 2.75
N GLY A 200 -15.10 -20.66 3.76
CA GLY A 200 -14.14 -21.76 3.71
C GLY A 200 -12.76 -21.33 3.17
N VAL A 201 -11.87 -22.28 3.03
CA VAL A 201 -10.49 -22.06 2.60
C VAL A 201 -10.30 -22.62 1.19
N ILE A 202 -9.94 -21.77 0.24
CA ILE A 202 -9.73 -22.11 -1.18
C ILE A 202 -8.24 -21.97 -1.50
N ALA A 203 -7.64 -23.02 -2.04
CA ALA A 203 -6.25 -23.00 -2.46
C ALA A 203 -6.04 -22.25 -3.78
N ARG A 204 -4.86 -21.63 -3.93
CA ARG A 204 -4.41 -21.04 -5.19
C ARG A 204 -4.23 -22.16 -6.25
N ASN A 205 -4.69 -21.90 -7.46
CA ASN A 205 -4.51 -22.81 -8.59
C ASN A 205 -3.06 -22.78 -9.10
N PRO A 206 -2.50 -23.92 -9.54
CA PRO A 206 -1.22 -23.93 -10.24
C PRO A 206 -1.25 -23.05 -11.49
N GLY A 207 -0.16 -22.32 -11.75
CA GLY A 207 -0.04 -21.43 -12.91
C GLY A 207 -0.77 -20.10 -12.77
N ALA A 208 -1.21 -19.71 -11.58
CA ALA A 208 -1.71 -18.37 -11.32
C ALA A 208 -0.67 -17.31 -11.71
N LEU A 209 -1.10 -16.29 -12.46
CA LEU A 209 -0.27 -15.15 -12.85
C LEU A 209 -0.40 -13.96 -11.88
N TRP A 210 -1.54 -13.86 -11.21
CA TRP A 210 -1.83 -12.88 -10.16
C TRP A 210 -2.43 -13.61 -8.96
N TRP A 211 -1.92 -13.39 -7.76
CA TRP A 211 -2.41 -14.06 -6.56
C TRP A 211 -2.23 -13.20 -5.31
N ILE A 212 -2.96 -13.51 -4.25
CA ILE A 212 -2.71 -13.00 -2.90
C ILE A 212 -1.40 -13.62 -2.44
N PRO A 213 -0.38 -12.83 -2.03
CA PRO A 213 0.92 -13.40 -1.67
C PRO A 213 0.80 -14.44 -0.56
N THR A 214 1.64 -15.46 -0.59
CA THR A 214 1.79 -16.35 0.56
C THR A 214 2.34 -15.58 1.75
N GLU A 215 2.27 -16.19 2.93
CA GLU A 215 2.91 -15.63 4.13
C GLU A 215 4.38 -15.33 3.91
N ASP A 216 5.13 -16.27 3.33
CA ASP A 216 6.57 -16.13 3.11
C ASP A 216 6.90 -15.14 1.99
N GLU A 217 6.11 -15.05 0.93
CA GLU A 217 6.28 -14.04 -0.12
C GLU A 217 6.06 -12.63 0.43
N TRP A 218 4.98 -12.40 1.18
CA TRP A 218 4.69 -11.13 1.81
C TRP A 218 5.79 -10.75 2.81
N TYR A 219 6.19 -11.69 3.67
CA TYR A 219 7.20 -11.52 4.71
C TYR A 219 8.56 -11.20 4.13
N LYS A 220 8.99 -11.93 3.09
CA LYS A 220 10.24 -11.67 2.38
C LYS A 220 10.27 -10.27 1.79
N ALA A 221 9.21 -9.88 1.09
CA ALA A 221 9.10 -8.56 0.46
C ALA A 221 9.20 -7.41 1.49
N ALA A 222 8.66 -7.62 2.70
CA ALA A 222 8.63 -6.65 3.78
C ALA A 222 9.97 -6.53 4.53
N TYR A 223 10.59 -7.67 4.91
CA TYR A 223 11.63 -7.68 5.92
C TYR A 223 13.00 -8.13 5.43
N TYR A 224 13.08 -8.95 4.37
CA TYR A 224 14.35 -9.50 3.91
C TYR A 224 15.21 -8.46 3.20
N ASP A 225 16.49 -8.41 3.57
CA ASP A 225 17.50 -7.57 2.95
C ASP A 225 18.85 -8.31 2.98
N PRO A 226 19.32 -8.86 1.86
CA PRO A 226 20.61 -9.59 1.83
C PRO A 226 21.79 -8.71 2.21
N THR A 227 21.64 -7.39 2.15
CA THR A 227 22.67 -6.41 2.50
C THR A 227 22.65 -5.99 3.96
N LYS A 228 21.62 -6.42 4.74
CA LYS A 228 21.54 -6.11 6.17
C LYS A 228 22.80 -6.61 6.89
N PRO A 229 23.45 -5.79 7.73
CA PRO A 229 24.57 -6.22 8.56
C PRO A 229 24.20 -7.35 9.53
N GLY A 230 25.16 -8.22 9.84
CA GLY A 230 24.97 -9.35 10.73
C GLY A 230 24.44 -10.60 10.03
N ASP A 231 24.15 -11.65 10.80
CA ASP A 231 23.78 -12.98 10.28
C ASP A 231 22.29 -13.06 9.93
N ASN A 232 21.42 -12.43 10.74
CA ASN A 232 20.00 -12.35 10.42
C ASN A 232 19.74 -11.28 9.36
N LYS A 233 19.30 -11.70 8.16
CA LYS A 233 19.05 -10.83 7.01
C LYS A 233 17.63 -10.25 6.98
N TYR A 234 16.89 -10.34 8.06
CA TYR A 234 15.56 -9.79 8.20
C TYR A 234 15.53 -8.62 9.18
N TRP A 235 14.98 -7.50 8.75
CA TRP A 235 14.70 -6.37 9.61
C TRP A 235 13.52 -6.67 10.54
N GLU A 236 13.43 -5.98 11.66
CA GLU A 236 12.27 -6.09 12.55
C GLU A 236 11.04 -5.38 11.98
N TYR A 237 11.28 -4.31 11.19
CA TYR A 237 10.21 -3.51 10.57
C TYR A 237 10.43 -3.39 9.06
N PRO A 238 9.31 -3.27 8.26
CA PRO A 238 9.38 -3.16 6.80
C PRO A 238 10.08 -1.88 6.30
N THR A 239 10.34 -0.94 7.18
CA THR A 239 11.03 0.33 6.94
C THR A 239 12.56 0.19 6.88
N ARG A 240 13.08 -1.03 6.76
CA ARG A 240 14.52 -1.37 6.82
C ARG A 240 15.16 -0.93 8.14
N SER A 241 14.51 -1.21 9.23
CA SER A 241 14.95 -0.81 10.57
C SER A 241 14.69 -1.91 11.59
N ASP A 242 15.60 -2.06 12.56
CA ASP A 242 15.38 -2.83 13.78
C ASP A 242 14.85 -1.93 14.91
N ALA A 243 14.76 -0.60 14.68
CA ALA A 243 14.11 0.34 15.60
C ALA A 243 12.66 0.55 15.21
N LEU A 244 11.80 0.69 16.21
CA LEU A 244 10.36 0.97 16.02
C LEU A 244 10.16 2.20 15.12
N PRO A 245 9.32 2.11 14.08
CA PRO A 245 8.97 3.26 13.27
C PRO A 245 8.29 4.37 14.09
N THR A 246 8.49 5.60 13.70
CA THR A 246 7.76 6.74 14.26
C THR A 246 6.37 6.81 13.64
N GLY A 247 5.32 6.76 14.49
CA GLY A 247 3.95 7.04 14.08
C GLY A 247 3.76 8.56 13.99
N GLU A 248 3.87 9.13 12.80
CA GLU A 248 3.79 10.57 12.57
C GLU A 248 3.10 10.90 11.26
N ALA A 249 2.79 12.19 11.04
CA ALA A 249 2.19 12.66 9.79
C ALA A 249 3.13 12.45 8.60
N PHE A 250 2.56 12.03 7.46
CA PHE A 250 3.33 11.91 6.22
C PHE A 250 3.82 13.31 5.72
N PRO A 251 4.93 13.40 4.98
CA PRO A 251 5.72 12.28 4.46
C PRO A 251 6.59 11.59 5.52
N GLY A 252 6.65 12.08 6.75
CA GLY A 252 7.46 11.56 7.83
C GLY A 252 8.96 11.64 7.55
N GLY A 253 9.75 11.09 8.47
CA GLY A 253 11.18 10.89 8.32
C GLY A 253 11.52 9.52 7.73
N VAL A 254 12.80 9.18 7.79
CA VAL A 254 13.27 7.80 7.62
C VAL A 254 12.72 6.97 8.79
N ASN A 255 12.23 5.77 8.50
CA ASN A 255 11.61 4.90 9.50
C ASN A 255 10.34 5.48 10.14
N SER A 256 9.41 5.97 9.31
CA SER A 256 8.08 6.44 9.73
C SER A 256 6.99 5.59 9.11
N ALA A 257 5.83 5.48 9.78
CA ALA A 257 4.71 4.69 9.32
C ALA A 257 3.37 5.24 9.82
N ASN A 258 2.29 4.88 9.11
CA ASN A 258 0.93 5.20 9.53
C ASN A 258 0.37 4.13 10.46
N TYR A 259 0.61 4.26 11.73
CA TYR A 259 0.05 3.38 12.76
C TYR A 259 -0.22 4.15 14.04
N ASN A 260 -0.90 3.52 15.00
CA ASN A 260 -1.21 4.10 16.31
C ASN A 260 -1.93 5.45 16.25
N ALA A 261 -2.87 5.59 15.28
CA ALA A 261 -3.65 6.81 15.08
C ALA A 261 -2.80 8.07 14.79
N ALA A 262 -1.70 7.91 14.06
CA ALA A 262 -0.77 9.00 13.72
C ALA A 262 -1.41 10.16 12.92
N MET A 263 -2.56 9.93 12.27
CA MET A 263 -3.22 10.89 11.38
C MET A 263 -4.71 11.10 11.69
N PRO A 264 -5.07 11.58 12.88
CA PRO A 264 -6.47 11.69 13.28
C PRO A 264 -7.30 12.64 12.39
N GLU A 265 -6.71 13.72 11.89
CA GLU A 265 -7.38 14.71 11.03
C GLU A 265 -7.61 14.23 9.60
N LEU A 266 -6.87 13.23 9.12
CA LEU A 266 -7.04 12.63 7.80
C LEU A 266 -7.93 11.37 7.83
N LYS A 267 -8.69 11.20 8.92
CA LYS A 267 -9.43 9.95 9.16
C LYS A 267 -8.55 8.71 8.98
N LYS A 268 -7.25 8.90 9.26
CA LYS A 268 -6.27 7.85 9.49
C LYS A 268 -5.83 7.04 8.26
N ILE A 269 -6.34 7.33 7.07
CA ILE A 269 -5.93 6.66 5.84
C ILE A 269 -5.13 7.64 4.97
N THR A 270 -3.85 7.34 4.76
CA THR A 270 -2.97 8.12 3.87
C THR A 270 -3.06 7.61 2.44
N PRO A 271 -2.66 8.41 1.44
CA PRO A 271 -2.37 7.86 0.12
C PRO A 271 -1.28 6.78 0.19
N THR A 272 -1.38 5.75 -0.64
CA THR A 272 -0.34 4.72 -0.72
C THR A 272 1.01 5.33 -1.10
N GLY A 273 2.10 4.89 -0.47
CA GLY A 273 3.44 5.42 -0.67
C GLY A 273 3.66 6.82 -0.09
N ALA A 274 2.80 7.29 0.80
CA ALA A 274 2.92 8.64 1.39
C ALA A 274 4.19 8.81 2.23
N TYR A 275 4.69 7.74 2.85
CA TYR A 275 5.95 7.73 3.61
C TYR A 275 7.12 7.40 2.70
N THR A 276 7.51 8.36 1.86
CA THR A 276 8.45 8.17 0.74
C THR A 276 9.86 7.75 1.14
N SER A 277 10.23 7.91 2.40
CA SER A 277 11.54 7.53 2.95
C SER A 277 11.54 6.23 3.75
N SER A 278 10.38 5.55 3.83
CA SER A 278 10.17 4.33 4.62
C SER A 278 9.79 3.16 3.71
N VAL A 279 10.78 2.67 2.97
CA VAL A 279 10.61 1.65 1.93
C VAL A 279 11.36 0.39 2.29
N SER A 280 10.83 -0.82 1.95
CA SER A 280 11.55 -2.07 2.13
C SER A 280 12.76 -2.17 1.19
N HIS A 281 13.59 -3.20 1.39
CA HIS A 281 14.73 -3.47 0.49
C HIS A 281 14.30 -3.62 -0.96
N TYR A 282 13.20 -4.30 -1.22
CA TYR A 282 12.68 -4.55 -2.55
C TYR A 282 11.87 -3.39 -3.14
N GLY A 283 11.60 -2.34 -2.38
CA GLY A 283 10.87 -1.17 -2.85
C GLY A 283 9.36 -1.23 -2.58
N THR A 284 8.90 -2.06 -1.65
CA THR A 284 7.50 -2.03 -1.19
C THR A 284 7.31 -0.94 -0.14
N TYR A 285 6.13 -0.35 -0.11
CA TYR A 285 5.69 0.69 0.82
C TYR A 285 4.51 0.19 1.65
N ASP A 286 4.26 0.86 2.76
CA ASP A 286 3.08 0.74 3.60
C ASP A 286 2.86 -0.64 4.25
N GLN A 287 3.84 -1.56 4.17
CA GLN A 287 3.80 -2.85 4.88
C GLN A 287 4.00 -2.71 6.41
N ALA A 288 4.19 -1.49 6.91
CA ALA A 288 4.15 -1.14 8.32
C ALA A 288 2.99 -0.18 8.58
N GLY A 289 1.85 -0.68 9.00
CA GLY A 289 0.64 0.10 9.25
C GLY A 289 -0.20 0.31 7.99
N LEU A 290 -0.94 1.39 7.93
CA LEU A 290 -1.96 1.75 6.95
C LEU A 290 -3.12 0.75 6.97
N LEU A 291 -3.01 -0.42 6.34
CA LEU A 291 -4.03 -1.47 6.33
C LEU A 291 -3.45 -2.83 6.66
N TRP A 292 -4.22 -3.66 7.38
CA TRP A 292 -3.98 -5.08 7.39
C TRP A 292 -4.09 -5.65 5.99
N GLU A 293 -3.14 -6.46 5.59
CA GLU A 293 -3.10 -7.06 4.28
C GLU A 293 -3.29 -8.56 4.33
N TRP A 294 -4.30 -9.04 3.58
CA TRP A 294 -4.53 -10.46 3.40
C TRP A 294 -3.32 -11.15 2.78
N ASN A 295 -2.99 -12.33 3.30
CA ASN A 295 -2.09 -13.30 2.68
C ASN A 295 -2.73 -14.67 2.57
N ASP A 296 -2.06 -15.59 1.89
CA ASP A 296 -2.58 -16.93 1.60
C ASP A 296 -2.30 -17.95 2.70
N ALA A 297 -1.77 -17.55 3.85
CA ALA A 297 -1.61 -18.43 5.00
C ALA A 297 -2.96 -18.98 5.45
N VAL A 298 -2.94 -20.23 5.88
CA VAL A 298 -4.11 -20.93 6.41
C VAL A 298 -3.80 -21.33 7.84
N TYR A 299 -4.68 -20.93 8.74
CA TYR A 299 -4.62 -21.35 10.13
C TYR A 299 -5.79 -22.27 10.44
N GLN A 300 -5.58 -23.14 11.42
CA GLN A 300 -6.54 -24.18 11.83
C GLN A 300 -7.10 -23.83 13.20
N ASP A 301 -8.35 -24.21 13.42
CA ASP A 301 -8.93 -24.18 14.75
C ASP A 301 -8.35 -25.28 15.68
N PHE A 302 -8.88 -25.39 16.89
CA PHE A 302 -8.44 -26.39 17.87
C PHE A 302 -8.74 -27.84 17.46
N GLU A 303 -9.60 -28.03 16.47
CA GLU A 303 -9.97 -29.34 15.92
C GLU A 303 -9.11 -29.69 14.69
N GLY A 304 -8.22 -28.79 14.26
CA GLY A 304 -7.36 -28.93 13.09
C GLY A 304 -8.06 -28.63 11.77
N VAL A 305 -9.23 -27.97 11.82
CA VAL A 305 -9.98 -27.58 10.61
C VAL A 305 -9.44 -26.24 10.11
N PRO A 306 -9.07 -26.11 8.82
CA PRO A 306 -8.66 -24.85 8.22
C PRO A 306 -9.83 -23.84 8.21
N THR A 307 -9.72 -22.75 8.95
CA THR A 307 -10.83 -21.82 9.14
C THR A 307 -10.47 -20.37 8.80
N THR A 308 -9.21 -19.96 9.00
CA THR A 308 -8.82 -18.57 8.89
C THR A 308 -7.69 -18.34 7.88
N ARG A 309 -7.55 -17.07 7.45
CA ARG A 309 -6.51 -16.57 6.57
C ARG A 309 -5.63 -15.55 7.28
N GLY A 310 -4.36 -15.51 6.89
CA GLY A 310 -3.39 -14.60 7.48
C GLY A 310 -3.59 -13.14 7.09
N LEU A 311 -3.24 -12.27 8.02
CA LEU A 311 -3.15 -10.83 7.87
C LEU A 311 -1.78 -10.34 8.37
N ARG A 312 -1.22 -9.35 7.68
CA ARG A 312 0.08 -8.77 8.00
C ARG A 312 0.10 -7.24 7.89
N GLY A 313 1.12 -6.63 8.49
CA GLY A 313 1.43 -5.21 8.38
C GLY A 313 0.89 -4.35 9.50
N GLY A 314 -0.16 -4.77 10.18
CA GLY A 314 -0.89 -3.91 11.10
C GLY A 314 -1.73 -2.88 10.38
N SER A 315 -2.33 -1.94 11.11
CA SER A 315 -3.17 -0.91 10.51
C SER A 315 -2.93 0.46 11.17
N TRP A 316 -3.51 1.49 10.58
CA TRP A 316 -3.47 2.86 11.08
C TRP A 316 -3.90 3.00 12.55
N SER A 317 -4.75 2.08 13.05
CA SER A 317 -5.37 2.16 14.39
C SER A 317 -4.61 1.39 15.46
N LEU A 318 -3.69 0.50 15.09
CA LEU A 318 -3.11 -0.50 16.00
C LEU A 318 -1.71 -0.13 16.46
N GLY A 319 -1.31 -0.71 17.60
CA GLY A 319 -0.04 -0.43 18.24
C GLY A 319 1.16 -1.17 17.62
N MET A 320 2.32 -0.91 18.18
CA MET A 320 3.64 -1.27 17.65
C MET A 320 3.87 -2.75 17.31
N ILE A 321 3.30 -3.67 18.07
CA ILE A 321 3.52 -5.12 17.86
C ILE A 321 3.00 -5.56 16.49
N ASN A 322 1.92 -4.95 16.02
CA ASN A 322 1.24 -5.35 14.80
C ASN A 322 1.99 -4.94 13.53
N VAL A 323 2.86 -3.92 13.59
CA VAL A 323 3.66 -3.44 12.46
C VAL A 323 5.02 -4.11 12.37
N SER A 324 5.37 -4.98 13.34
CA SER A 324 6.62 -5.72 13.37
C SER A 324 6.51 -7.08 12.68
N LYS A 325 7.67 -7.72 12.44
CA LYS A 325 7.74 -9.09 11.93
C LYS A 325 7.09 -10.14 12.86
N PHE A 326 6.85 -9.79 14.12
CA PHE A 326 6.24 -10.64 15.13
C PHE A 326 4.73 -10.48 15.23
N GLY A 327 4.11 -9.63 14.41
CA GLY A 327 2.68 -9.31 14.45
C GLY A 327 1.83 -9.97 13.36
N PRO A 328 1.80 -11.32 13.22
CA PRO A 328 0.80 -11.95 12.39
C PRO A 328 -0.57 -11.89 13.06
N ARG A 329 -1.60 -11.83 12.25
CA ARG A 329 -2.99 -11.96 12.67
C ARG A 329 -3.70 -12.90 11.71
N ASP A 330 -4.80 -13.47 12.12
CA ASP A 330 -5.64 -14.28 11.26
C ASP A 330 -7.10 -14.01 11.56
N TYR A 331 -7.91 -14.10 10.51
CA TYR A 331 -9.36 -13.95 10.58
C TYR A 331 -10.06 -14.86 9.59
N GLU A 332 -11.36 -15.04 9.79
CA GLU A 332 -12.21 -15.69 8.81
C GLU A 332 -12.11 -14.98 7.45
N PRO A 333 -12.07 -15.74 6.33
CA PRO A 333 -11.92 -15.14 4.99
C PRO A 333 -13.04 -14.18 4.60
N THR A 334 -14.12 -14.14 5.36
CA THR A 334 -15.28 -13.24 5.19
C THR A 334 -15.14 -11.89 5.92
N TYR A 335 -14.13 -11.76 6.79
CA TYR A 335 -13.87 -10.53 7.51
C TYR A 335 -13.51 -9.37 6.56
N ASP A 336 -14.14 -8.20 6.71
CA ASP A 336 -14.02 -7.06 5.81
C ASP A 336 -14.09 -5.72 6.57
N ASP A 337 -13.27 -5.55 7.59
CA ASP A 337 -13.27 -4.35 8.43
C ASP A 337 -12.62 -3.14 7.74
N ASP A 338 -12.80 -1.97 8.32
CA ASP A 338 -12.36 -0.67 7.81
C ASP A 338 -10.84 -0.43 7.87
N ASP A 339 -10.11 -1.43 8.26
CA ASP A 339 -8.64 -1.46 8.26
C ASP A 339 -8.06 -2.66 7.52
N THR A 340 -8.88 -3.40 6.73
CA THR A 340 -8.43 -4.55 5.94
C THR A 340 -8.40 -4.26 4.44
N GLY A 341 -7.25 -4.51 3.84
CA GLY A 341 -6.98 -4.38 2.41
C GLY A 341 -6.12 -5.54 1.91
N PHE A 342 -5.44 -5.36 0.79
CA PHE A 342 -4.56 -6.38 0.23
C PHE A 342 -3.61 -5.80 -0.83
N ARG A 343 -2.52 -6.50 -1.06
CA ARG A 343 -1.70 -6.38 -2.26
C ARG A 343 -1.64 -7.70 -3.00
N LEU A 344 -1.19 -7.71 -4.25
CA LEU A 344 -1.06 -8.92 -5.05
C LEU A 344 0.41 -9.20 -5.40
N ALA A 345 0.71 -10.49 -5.53
CA ALA A 345 1.93 -10.98 -6.17
C ALA A 345 1.65 -11.43 -7.61
N THR A 346 2.71 -11.49 -8.44
CA THR A 346 2.60 -11.85 -9.85
C THR A 346 3.90 -12.47 -10.37
N THR A 347 3.78 -13.34 -11.39
CA THR A 347 4.94 -13.75 -12.21
C THR A 347 5.24 -12.77 -13.34
N ARG A 348 4.39 -11.78 -13.58
CA ARG A 348 4.56 -10.77 -14.64
C ARG A 348 5.62 -9.76 -14.20
N LYS A 349 6.66 -9.62 -15.00
CA LYS A 349 7.78 -8.67 -14.78
C LYS A 349 7.72 -7.55 -15.79
#